data_045275660e2e61a0110276ae482a8444
#
_entry.id   045275660e2e61a0110276ae482a8444
#
_cell.length_a   1.000
_cell.length_b   1.000
_cell.length_c   1.000
_cell.angle_alpha   90.00
_cell.angle_beta   90.00
_cell.angle_gamma   90.00
#
_symmetry.space_group_name_H-M   'P 1'
#
loop_
_entity.id
_entity.type
_entity.pdbx_description
1 polymer ?
#
loop_
_entity_poly.entity_id
_entity_poly.type
_entity_poly.pdbx_seq_one_letter_code
_entity_poly.pdbx_strand_id
1 'polypeptide(L)'
;MNYRELYNSKLKTPSEAAQVVNSGDWVDFGCYQGFPTLFDEALAARKAELEDVKVRALLITKPLQIAEQDPDAEHFTYNSWHMIGYERKLSDRGLCKFIPMVFRNLPDYYRRFLTVNVAVLGVTPMDEHGYFNMSMSNSHARAVFDVADIIILEVNEKLPFVHGLENTIHISEVDMVIEGEHEGLTEFPSIVAGPVEEQIAESIVDRMTNGACIQLGVGGMPDAIGKLIAESELKDLGIHTELLVNAYLDMHKAGKITNLNKHDIMRGKSVFSIAHGTKELFDWVSDNPSMCCAPINYVNDLSVIGEIDNFVSINSCIAVDLFGQISAESAGTRHISGTGGQLDFLTAGFKNPRAQSFIALPSTYTDKKGNLHSNIKPTFTGGDIITDPRSQAYTMVTEYGIENLAGASVWERAEKLISLAHPDFREELIESAKKVNVWRQSNKR
;
A
#
# COMPACT_ATOMS: atom_id res chain seq x y z
N MET A 1 -2.30 -36.11 16.13
CA MET A 1 -3.30 -35.18 16.72
C MET A 1 -4.44 -35.08 15.73
N ASN A 2 -5.69 -35.17 16.17
CA ASN A 2 -6.83 -35.01 15.26
C ASN A 2 -7.15 -33.49 15.13
N TYR A 3 -6.69 -32.90 14.07
CA TYR A 3 -6.87 -31.44 13.86
C TYR A 3 -8.35 -31.05 13.72
N ARG A 4 -9.19 -31.94 13.23
CA ARG A 4 -10.65 -31.71 13.15
C ARG A 4 -11.30 -31.65 14.53
N GLU A 5 -10.88 -32.51 15.45
CA GLU A 5 -11.36 -32.43 16.85
C GLU A 5 -10.90 -31.19 17.54
N LEU A 6 -9.62 -30.79 17.33
CA LEU A 6 -9.08 -29.53 17.87
C LEU A 6 -9.83 -28.30 17.31
N TYR A 7 -10.08 -28.30 16.00
CA TYR A 7 -10.87 -27.24 15.33
C TYR A 7 -12.26 -27.13 15.97
N ASN A 8 -12.98 -28.24 16.06
CA ASN A 8 -14.34 -28.27 16.64
C ASN A 8 -14.38 -27.80 18.10
N SER A 9 -13.32 -28.05 18.88
CA SER A 9 -13.21 -27.55 20.26
C SER A 9 -13.03 -26.05 20.39
N LYS A 10 -12.49 -25.40 19.35
CA LYS A 10 -12.22 -23.95 19.27
C LYS A 10 -13.31 -23.19 18.54
N LEU A 11 -14.25 -23.89 17.90
CA LEU A 11 -15.33 -23.28 17.13
C LEU A 11 -16.26 -22.49 18.05
N LYS A 12 -16.54 -21.24 17.70
CA LYS A 12 -17.42 -20.31 18.41
C LYS A 12 -18.32 -19.58 17.42
N THR A 13 -19.48 -19.16 17.87
CA THR A 13 -20.26 -18.16 17.16
C THR A 13 -19.53 -16.79 17.22
N PRO A 14 -19.75 -15.88 16.27
CA PRO A 14 -19.20 -14.53 16.33
C PRO A 14 -19.51 -13.82 17.65
N SER A 15 -20.75 -13.96 18.15
CA SER A 15 -21.18 -13.35 19.42
C SER A 15 -20.46 -13.93 20.64
N GLU A 16 -20.21 -15.25 20.68
CA GLU A 16 -19.43 -15.87 21.76
C GLU A 16 -17.95 -15.44 21.70
N ALA A 17 -17.38 -15.38 20.50
CA ALA A 17 -16.00 -14.96 20.33
C ALA A 17 -15.80 -13.49 20.72
N ALA A 18 -16.75 -12.62 20.40
CA ALA A 18 -16.68 -11.20 20.76
C ALA A 18 -16.72 -10.95 22.28
N GLN A 19 -17.18 -11.93 23.11
CA GLN A 19 -17.24 -11.78 24.57
C GLN A 19 -15.86 -11.66 25.24
N VAL A 20 -14.78 -12.02 24.56
CA VAL A 20 -13.42 -11.90 25.13
C VAL A 20 -12.91 -10.47 25.18
N VAL A 21 -13.51 -9.57 24.37
CA VAL A 21 -13.12 -8.14 24.34
C VAL A 21 -13.64 -7.45 25.58
N ASN A 22 -12.75 -6.74 26.26
CA ASN A 22 -13.05 -5.95 27.45
C ASN A 22 -12.87 -4.45 27.15
N SER A 23 -13.47 -3.61 28.00
CA SER A 23 -13.23 -2.17 27.94
C SER A 23 -11.75 -1.86 28.11
N GLY A 24 -11.23 -0.96 27.29
CA GLY A 24 -9.81 -0.58 27.26
C GLY A 24 -8.93 -1.40 26.33
N ASP A 25 -9.41 -2.52 25.77
CA ASP A 25 -8.63 -3.41 24.91
C ASP A 25 -8.23 -2.77 23.59
N TRP A 26 -7.10 -3.27 23.06
CA TRP A 26 -6.67 -3.10 21.69
C TRP A 26 -7.01 -4.35 20.87
N VAL A 27 -7.86 -4.18 19.87
CA VAL A 27 -8.27 -5.23 18.93
C VAL A 27 -7.62 -4.96 17.58
N ASP A 28 -7.09 -5.98 16.93
CA ASP A 28 -6.47 -5.87 15.61
C ASP A 28 -7.25 -6.69 14.57
N PHE A 29 -7.68 -6.04 13.49
CA PHE A 29 -8.48 -6.64 12.41
C PHE A 29 -7.64 -6.97 11.16
N GLY A 30 -6.32 -6.94 11.27
CA GLY A 30 -5.43 -7.24 10.15
C GLY A 30 -5.61 -6.26 8.99
N CYS A 31 -5.72 -6.80 7.76
CA CYS A 31 -5.74 -5.94 6.58
C CYS A 31 -6.57 -6.49 5.41
N TYR A 32 -7.04 -5.58 4.58
CA TYR A 32 -7.58 -5.79 3.25
C TYR A 32 -8.71 -6.84 3.21
N GLN A 33 -8.61 -7.87 2.36
CA GLN A 33 -9.64 -8.93 2.24
C GLN A 33 -9.70 -9.88 3.46
N GLY A 34 -8.68 -9.84 4.32
CA GLY A 34 -8.67 -10.55 5.61
C GLY A 34 -9.42 -9.81 6.74
N PHE A 35 -10.19 -8.77 6.43
CA PHE A 35 -11.01 -8.06 7.39
C PHE A 35 -12.15 -8.95 7.93
N PRO A 36 -12.29 -9.11 9.27
CA PRO A 36 -13.22 -10.05 9.90
C PRO A 36 -14.63 -9.44 10.04
N THR A 37 -15.46 -9.58 9.02
CA THR A 37 -16.78 -8.92 8.95
C THR A 37 -17.77 -9.41 10.00
N LEU A 38 -17.79 -10.71 10.29
CA LEU A 38 -18.71 -11.31 11.27
C LEU A 38 -18.35 -10.91 12.70
N PHE A 39 -17.05 -10.86 13.00
CA PHE A 39 -16.60 -10.42 14.31
C PHE A 39 -16.81 -8.93 14.52
N ASP A 40 -16.58 -8.09 13.51
CA ASP A 40 -16.85 -6.64 13.56
C ASP A 40 -18.33 -6.35 13.88
N GLU A 41 -19.26 -7.05 13.23
CA GLU A 41 -20.70 -6.96 13.53
C GLU A 41 -21.00 -7.37 14.97
N ALA A 42 -20.44 -8.51 15.43
CA ALA A 42 -20.65 -9.02 16.78
C ALA A 42 -20.06 -8.10 17.86
N LEU A 43 -18.88 -7.48 17.59
CA LEU A 43 -18.26 -6.52 18.49
C LEU A 43 -19.07 -5.23 18.56
N ALA A 44 -19.54 -4.70 17.42
CA ALA A 44 -20.38 -3.51 17.36
C ALA A 44 -21.69 -3.69 18.13
N ALA A 45 -22.29 -4.88 18.12
CA ALA A 45 -23.49 -5.20 18.87
C ALA A 45 -23.31 -5.10 20.40
N ARG A 46 -22.06 -5.17 20.90
CA ARG A 46 -21.71 -5.03 22.32
C ARG A 46 -21.44 -3.59 22.76
N LYS A 47 -21.69 -2.61 21.90
CA LYS A 47 -21.43 -1.19 22.14
C LYS A 47 -21.88 -0.72 23.54
N ALA A 48 -23.09 -1.08 23.98
CA ALA A 48 -23.61 -0.66 25.30
C ALA A 48 -22.88 -1.27 26.52
N GLU A 49 -22.03 -2.28 26.31
CA GLU A 49 -21.30 -2.98 27.36
C GLU A 49 -19.83 -2.55 27.46
N LEU A 50 -19.31 -1.89 26.43
CA LEU A 50 -17.89 -1.62 26.25
C LEU A 50 -17.59 -0.13 26.24
N GLU A 51 -16.42 0.24 26.79
CA GLU A 51 -15.89 1.60 26.78
C GLU A 51 -14.41 1.58 26.37
N ASP A 52 -13.96 2.60 25.63
CA ASP A 52 -12.56 2.83 25.25
C ASP A 52 -11.88 1.65 24.52
N VAL A 53 -12.62 0.91 23.70
CA VAL A 53 -12.04 -0.15 22.85
C VAL A 53 -11.40 0.48 21.62
N LYS A 54 -10.12 0.18 21.39
CA LYS A 54 -9.35 0.69 20.27
C LYS A 54 -9.18 -0.41 19.24
N VAL A 55 -9.50 -0.12 17.98
CA VAL A 55 -9.37 -1.06 16.87
C VAL A 55 -8.35 -0.55 15.88
N ARG A 56 -7.46 -1.42 15.42
CA ARG A 56 -6.49 -1.16 14.34
C ARG A 56 -6.79 -2.04 13.15
N ALA A 57 -6.63 -1.47 11.95
CA ALA A 57 -6.62 -2.22 10.71
C ALA A 57 -5.86 -1.46 9.60
N LEU A 58 -5.80 -2.05 8.43
CA LEU A 58 -5.14 -1.52 7.24
C LEU A 58 -5.99 -1.81 6.01
N LEU A 59 -6.30 -0.77 5.20
CA LEU A 59 -6.96 -0.92 3.90
C LEU A 59 -8.32 -1.66 3.97
N ILE A 60 -9.22 -1.24 4.85
CA ILE A 60 -10.51 -1.93 5.03
C ILE A 60 -11.37 -1.80 3.77
N THR A 61 -11.83 -2.94 3.25
CA THR A 61 -12.60 -3.05 2.00
C THR A 61 -14.12 -3.09 2.19
N LYS A 62 -14.59 -3.29 3.42
CA LYS A 62 -16.01 -3.38 3.81
C LYS A 62 -16.37 -2.30 4.82
N PRO A 63 -17.66 -1.91 4.96
CA PRO A 63 -18.09 -1.01 6.02
C PRO A 63 -17.75 -1.55 7.41
N LEU A 64 -17.17 -0.69 8.25
CA LEU A 64 -16.73 -1.01 9.62
C LEU A 64 -17.89 -0.78 10.60
N GLN A 65 -18.49 -1.85 11.12
CA GLN A 65 -19.69 -1.76 11.93
C GLN A 65 -19.45 -1.07 13.28
N ILE A 66 -18.30 -1.24 13.92
CA ILE A 66 -17.96 -0.51 15.15
C ILE A 66 -17.95 1.02 14.93
N ALA A 67 -17.66 1.50 13.71
CA ALA A 67 -17.72 2.94 13.40
C ALA A 67 -19.10 3.39 12.94
N GLU A 68 -19.80 2.58 12.15
CA GLU A 68 -21.13 2.96 11.63
C GLU A 68 -22.22 2.90 12.73
N GLN A 69 -22.10 1.98 13.69
CA GLN A 69 -23.03 1.88 14.82
C GLN A 69 -22.66 2.78 16.02
N ASP A 70 -21.45 3.38 16.01
CA ASP A 70 -20.96 4.33 17.03
C ASP A 70 -20.53 5.66 16.38
N PRO A 71 -21.47 6.41 15.75
CA PRO A 71 -21.15 7.59 14.95
C PRO A 71 -20.56 8.76 15.75
N ASP A 72 -20.68 8.74 17.07
CA ASP A 72 -20.14 9.75 17.98
C ASP A 72 -18.78 9.29 18.59
N ALA A 73 -18.31 8.05 18.26
CA ALA A 73 -17.09 7.44 18.77
C ALA A 73 -16.98 7.45 20.29
N GLU A 74 -18.08 7.15 20.97
CA GLU A 74 -18.12 7.12 22.44
C GLU A 74 -17.57 5.83 23.03
N HIS A 75 -17.62 4.72 22.28
CA HIS A 75 -17.26 3.38 22.73
C HIS A 75 -16.03 2.83 22.03
N PHE A 76 -15.93 3.08 20.71
CA PHE A 76 -14.88 2.54 19.84
C PHE A 76 -14.01 3.65 19.23
N THR A 77 -12.70 3.43 19.18
CA THR A 77 -11.77 4.30 18.44
C THR A 77 -11.10 3.50 17.33
N TYR A 78 -11.42 3.83 16.07
CA TYR A 78 -10.80 3.19 14.93
C TYR A 78 -9.50 3.90 14.50
N ASN A 79 -8.47 3.12 14.27
CA ASN A 79 -7.14 3.58 13.88
C ASN A 79 -6.69 2.84 12.61
N SER A 80 -6.27 3.58 11.58
CA SER A 80 -5.82 3.02 10.31
C SER A 80 -4.34 3.31 10.06
N TRP A 81 -3.63 2.31 9.56
CA TRP A 81 -2.25 2.44 9.10
C TRP A 81 -2.15 3.00 7.68
N HIS A 82 -3.18 2.83 6.86
CA HIS A 82 -3.25 3.33 5.50
C HIS A 82 -4.71 3.37 5.02
N MET A 83 -5.16 4.53 4.59
CA MET A 83 -6.56 4.77 4.26
C MET A 83 -6.86 4.54 2.78
N ILE A 84 -7.93 3.81 2.50
CA ILE A 84 -8.57 3.78 1.17
C ILE A 84 -9.86 4.61 1.15
N GLY A 85 -10.62 4.53 0.06
CA GLY A 85 -11.77 5.40 -0.18
C GLY A 85 -12.81 5.44 0.94
N TYR A 86 -13.09 4.31 1.57
CA TYR A 86 -14.02 4.22 2.70
C TYR A 86 -13.43 4.86 3.97
N GLU A 87 -12.21 4.51 4.32
CA GLU A 87 -11.55 5.04 5.53
C GLU A 87 -11.32 6.56 5.45
N ARG A 88 -11.07 7.11 4.25
CA ARG A 88 -11.04 8.57 4.04
C ARG A 88 -12.36 9.24 4.45
N LYS A 89 -13.50 8.61 4.10
CA LYS A 89 -14.81 9.13 4.49
C LYS A 89 -15.01 9.05 6.01
N LEU A 90 -14.52 8.00 6.66
CA LEU A 90 -14.52 7.90 8.13
C LEU A 90 -13.62 8.98 8.74
N SER A 91 -12.43 9.21 8.19
CA SER A 91 -11.52 10.25 8.65
C SER A 91 -12.10 11.65 8.48
N ASP A 92 -12.77 11.95 7.36
CA ASP A 92 -13.49 13.22 7.14
C ASP A 92 -14.63 13.43 8.16
N ARG A 93 -15.21 12.36 8.72
CA ARG A 93 -16.21 12.37 9.81
C ARG A 93 -15.57 12.39 11.22
N GLY A 94 -14.25 12.29 11.33
CA GLY A 94 -13.53 12.19 12.61
C GLY A 94 -13.51 10.79 13.24
N LEU A 95 -14.02 9.77 12.55
CA LEU A 95 -14.20 8.40 13.03
C LEU A 95 -13.00 7.47 12.72
N CYS A 96 -12.01 7.93 11.99
CA CYS A 96 -10.79 7.19 11.72
C CYS A 96 -9.58 8.04 12.09
N LYS A 97 -8.67 7.50 12.88
CA LYS A 97 -7.41 8.12 13.24
C LYS A 97 -6.27 7.46 12.46
N PHE A 98 -5.39 8.27 11.90
CA PHE A 98 -4.24 7.77 11.14
C PHE A 98 -3.05 7.49 12.05
N ILE A 99 -2.39 6.37 11.82
CA ILE A 99 -1.14 6.02 12.51
C ILE A 99 0.00 6.14 11.48
N PRO A 100 0.89 7.14 11.59
CA PRO A 100 2.00 7.30 10.67
C PRO A 100 3.03 6.17 10.84
N MET A 101 3.49 5.61 9.72
CA MET A 101 4.50 4.57 9.70
C MET A 101 5.28 4.53 8.39
N VAL A 102 6.49 4.00 8.43
CA VAL A 102 7.17 3.44 7.27
C VAL A 102 6.79 1.96 7.19
N PHE A 103 6.24 1.51 6.08
CA PHE A 103 5.51 0.24 6.04
C PHE A 103 6.38 -0.98 6.36
N ARG A 104 7.64 -1.02 5.91
CA ARG A 104 8.56 -2.11 6.28
C ARG A 104 8.74 -2.29 7.79
N ASN A 105 8.53 -1.22 8.58
CA ASN A 105 8.72 -1.25 10.03
C ASN A 105 7.48 -1.74 10.79
N LEU A 106 6.34 -1.92 10.12
CA LEU A 106 5.08 -2.25 10.78
C LEU A 106 5.15 -3.54 11.62
N PRO A 107 5.73 -4.66 11.12
CA PRO A 107 5.91 -5.86 11.96
C PRO A 107 6.73 -5.61 13.22
N ASP A 108 7.77 -4.77 13.14
CA ASP A 108 8.58 -4.41 14.30
C ASP A 108 7.84 -3.50 15.29
N TYR A 109 6.92 -2.66 14.81
CA TYR A 109 6.08 -1.86 15.70
C TYR A 109 5.21 -2.77 16.57
N TYR A 110 4.59 -3.81 15.99
CA TYR A 110 3.83 -4.80 16.75
C TYR A 110 4.71 -5.51 17.79
N ARG A 111 5.82 -6.09 17.38
CA ARG A 111 6.69 -6.89 18.25
C ARG A 111 7.35 -6.10 19.37
N ARG A 112 7.48 -4.77 19.23
CA ARG A 112 8.29 -3.96 20.15
C ARG A 112 7.53 -2.90 20.94
N PHE A 113 6.42 -2.39 20.41
CA PHE A 113 5.81 -1.17 20.93
C PHE A 113 4.30 -1.25 21.12
N LEU A 114 3.63 -2.19 20.49
CA LEU A 114 2.18 -2.23 20.46
C LEU A 114 1.62 -3.35 21.34
N THR A 115 0.50 -3.08 21.98
CA THR A 115 -0.32 -4.08 22.67
C THR A 115 -1.37 -4.58 21.70
N VAL A 116 -1.61 -5.89 21.69
CA VAL A 116 -2.71 -6.55 20.98
C VAL A 116 -3.38 -7.50 21.95
N ASN A 117 -4.51 -7.10 22.53
CA ASN A 117 -5.25 -7.98 23.42
C ASN A 117 -6.02 -9.04 22.62
N VAL A 118 -6.61 -8.66 21.51
CA VAL A 118 -7.32 -9.60 20.64
C VAL A 118 -6.95 -9.36 19.18
N ALA A 119 -6.45 -10.38 18.51
CA ALA A 119 -6.23 -10.39 17.07
C ALA A 119 -7.35 -11.19 16.39
N VAL A 120 -7.97 -10.60 15.37
CA VAL A 120 -9.01 -11.27 14.58
C VAL A 120 -8.72 -11.10 13.10
N LEU A 121 -8.48 -12.18 12.38
CA LEU A 121 -8.17 -12.15 10.95
C LEU A 121 -9.03 -13.14 10.17
N GLY A 122 -9.47 -12.70 8.98
CA GLY A 122 -10.07 -13.57 7.97
C GLY A 122 -9.03 -14.45 7.31
N VAL A 123 -9.30 -15.75 7.24
CA VAL A 123 -8.39 -16.77 6.69
C VAL A 123 -9.15 -17.77 5.83
N THR A 124 -8.43 -18.56 5.02
CA THR A 124 -9.02 -19.68 4.27
C THR A 124 -9.53 -20.79 5.22
N PRO A 125 -10.37 -21.73 4.75
CA PRO A 125 -10.62 -22.97 5.49
C PRO A 125 -9.33 -23.71 5.87
N MET A 126 -9.37 -24.42 7.00
CA MET A 126 -8.26 -25.23 7.50
C MET A 126 -7.97 -26.39 6.55
N ASP A 127 -6.70 -26.62 6.23
CA ASP A 127 -6.25 -27.76 5.45
C ASP A 127 -6.19 -29.08 6.28
N GLU A 128 -5.83 -30.19 5.61
CA GLU A 128 -5.71 -31.51 6.25
C GLU A 128 -4.56 -31.60 7.27
N HIS A 129 -3.61 -30.64 7.22
CA HIS A 129 -2.46 -30.55 8.10
C HIS A 129 -2.69 -29.60 9.29
N GLY A 130 -3.87 -28.98 9.38
CA GLY A 130 -4.23 -28.06 10.47
C GLY A 130 -3.81 -26.61 10.24
N TYR A 131 -3.49 -26.21 9.01
CA TYR A 131 -3.10 -24.85 8.69
C TYR A 131 -4.24 -24.07 8.04
N PHE A 132 -4.28 -22.79 8.38
CA PHE A 132 -5.07 -21.77 7.68
C PHE A 132 -4.12 -20.89 6.90
N ASN A 133 -4.57 -20.36 5.74
CA ASN A 133 -3.79 -19.47 4.91
C ASN A 133 -4.34 -18.04 5.02
N MET A 134 -3.45 -17.05 5.18
CA MET A 134 -3.82 -15.63 5.24
C MET A 134 -4.14 -15.03 3.86
N SER A 135 -4.23 -15.91 2.86
CA SER A 135 -4.60 -15.55 1.49
C SER A 135 -3.67 -14.48 0.90
N MET A 136 -4.24 -13.45 0.28
CA MET A 136 -3.55 -12.35 -0.38
C MET A 136 -3.39 -11.10 0.50
N SER A 137 -3.40 -11.27 1.82
CA SER A 137 -3.37 -10.17 2.81
C SER A 137 -2.37 -10.44 3.92
N ASN A 138 -1.19 -11.00 3.58
CA ASN A 138 -0.16 -11.39 4.56
C ASN A 138 0.33 -10.18 5.36
N SER A 139 0.91 -9.19 4.65
CA SER A 139 1.36 -7.90 5.21
C SER A 139 2.11 -8.05 6.55
N HIS A 140 1.45 -7.85 7.67
CA HIS A 140 2.00 -7.86 9.03
C HIS A 140 1.33 -8.91 9.92
N ALA A 141 0.47 -9.77 9.38
CA ALA A 141 -0.38 -10.70 10.14
C ALA A 141 0.42 -11.57 11.12
N ARG A 142 1.56 -12.14 10.68
CA ARG A 142 2.40 -12.94 11.57
C ARG A 142 2.88 -12.15 12.80
N ALA A 143 3.27 -10.89 12.63
CA ALA A 143 3.72 -10.06 13.74
C ALA A 143 2.59 -9.72 14.72
N VAL A 144 1.36 -9.59 14.25
CA VAL A 144 0.16 -9.45 15.09
C VAL A 144 -0.04 -10.70 15.92
N PHE A 145 0.01 -11.89 15.31
CA PHE A 145 -0.14 -13.17 16.01
C PHE A 145 0.97 -13.40 17.05
N ASP A 146 2.21 -12.98 16.78
CA ASP A 146 3.34 -13.16 17.69
C ASP A 146 3.16 -12.44 19.03
N VAL A 147 2.32 -11.40 19.10
CA VAL A 147 2.17 -10.54 20.30
C VAL A 147 0.74 -10.50 20.84
N ALA A 148 -0.22 -11.11 20.18
CA ALA A 148 -1.61 -11.12 20.61
C ALA A 148 -1.80 -12.01 21.84
N ASP A 149 -2.58 -11.51 22.83
CA ASP A 149 -2.98 -12.31 23.98
C ASP A 149 -4.01 -13.38 23.59
N ILE A 150 -4.90 -13.08 22.63
CA ILE A 150 -5.94 -13.97 22.10
C ILE A 150 -5.96 -13.89 20.58
N ILE A 151 -5.92 -15.03 19.92
CA ILE A 151 -5.97 -15.15 18.46
C ILE A 151 -7.29 -15.81 18.03
N ILE A 152 -8.07 -15.08 17.24
CA ILE A 152 -9.34 -15.52 16.66
C ILE A 152 -9.20 -15.54 15.14
N LEU A 153 -9.59 -16.64 14.50
CA LEU A 153 -9.63 -16.72 13.04
C LEU A 153 -11.08 -16.76 12.56
N GLU A 154 -11.40 -15.89 11.62
CA GLU A 154 -12.68 -15.90 10.89
C GLU A 154 -12.49 -16.63 9.57
N VAL A 155 -13.06 -17.83 9.45
CA VAL A 155 -12.91 -18.68 8.26
C VAL A 155 -13.82 -18.18 7.15
N ASN A 156 -13.21 -17.76 6.05
CA ASN A 156 -13.90 -17.25 4.86
C ASN A 156 -13.57 -18.12 3.64
N GLU A 157 -14.52 -18.91 3.16
CA GLU A 157 -14.38 -19.82 2.02
C GLU A 157 -14.24 -19.10 0.67
N LYS A 158 -14.42 -17.76 0.63
CA LYS A 158 -14.20 -16.95 -0.58
C LYS A 158 -12.73 -16.57 -0.77
N LEU A 159 -11.93 -16.66 0.29
CA LEU A 159 -10.51 -16.34 0.21
C LEU A 159 -9.74 -17.42 -0.55
N PRO A 160 -8.95 -17.09 -1.58
CA PRO A 160 -8.10 -18.06 -2.27
C PRO A 160 -6.92 -18.46 -1.39
N PHE A 161 -6.48 -19.72 -1.52
CA PHE A 161 -5.18 -20.12 -0.99
C PHE A 161 -4.06 -19.46 -1.81
N VAL A 162 -3.09 -18.83 -1.15
CA VAL A 162 -1.97 -18.16 -1.82
C VAL A 162 -0.64 -18.61 -1.25
N HIS A 163 0.25 -19.11 -2.12
CA HIS A 163 1.60 -19.49 -1.73
C HIS A 163 2.40 -18.28 -1.23
N GLY A 164 3.23 -18.49 -0.19
CA GLY A 164 4.01 -17.37 0.36
C GLY A 164 4.97 -17.75 1.47
N LEU A 165 5.62 -16.72 2.00
CA LEU A 165 6.44 -16.78 3.21
C LEU A 165 5.58 -16.39 4.40
N GLU A 166 5.63 -17.16 5.49
CA GLU A 166 4.87 -16.89 6.72
C GLU A 166 3.37 -16.58 6.44
N ASN A 167 2.80 -17.19 5.40
CA ASN A 167 1.42 -16.95 4.96
C ASN A 167 0.42 -17.98 5.52
N THR A 168 0.78 -18.67 6.59
CA THR A 168 -0.06 -19.67 7.25
C THR A 168 0.06 -19.58 8.76
N ILE A 169 -1.01 -20.04 9.45
CA ILE A 169 -1.03 -20.21 10.90
C ILE A 169 -1.61 -21.61 11.22
N HIS A 170 -1.02 -22.31 12.17
CA HIS A 170 -1.47 -23.63 12.57
C HIS A 170 -2.52 -23.54 13.67
N ILE A 171 -3.52 -24.43 13.64
CA ILE A 171 -4.64 -24.46 14.61
C ILE A 171 -4.19 -24.54 16.09
N SER A 172 -2.99 -25.04 16.37
CA SER A 172 -2.46 -25.07 17.73
C SER A 172 -2.11 -23.71 18.31
N GLU A 173 -1.90 -22.71 17.45
CA GLU A 173 -1.58 -21.33 17.84
C GLU A 173 -2.84 -20.46 18.05
N VAL A 174 -4.02 -20.95 17.68
CA VAL A 174 -5.28 -20.22 17.61
C VAL A 174 -6.12 -20.50 18.86
N ASP A 175 -6.78 -19.50 19.42
CA ASP A 175 -7.66 -19.68 20.57
C ASP A 175 -9.09 -20.00 20.17
N MET A 176 -9.60 -19.31 19.15
CA MET A 176 -10.98 -19.47 18.68
C MET A 176 -11.05 -19.43 17.15
N VAL A 177 -12.05 -20.11 16.63
CA VAL A 177 -12.39 -20.11 15.20
C VAL A 177 -13.86 -19.70 15.05
N ILE A 178 -14.13 -18.81 14.09
CA ILE A 178 -15.48 -18.37 13.71
C ILE A 178 -15.78 -18.86 12.30
N GLU A 179 -16.95 -19.39 12.09
CA GLU A 179 -17.51 -19.71 10.76
C GLU A 179 -18.81 -18.94 10.53
N GLY A 180 -19.12 -18.66 9.27
CA GLY A 180 -20.38 -18.06 8.84
C GLY A 180 -20.42 -17.83 7.35
N GLU A 181 -21.51 -17.24 6.86
CA GLU A 181 -21.64 -16.88 5.45
C GLU A 181 -20.92 -15.55 5.19
N HIS A 182 -20.14 -15.53 4.12
CA HIS A 182 -19.42 -14.32 3.69
C HIS A 182 -19.91 -13.85 2.33
N GLU A 183 -19.98 -12.54 2.17
CA GLU A 183 -20.11 -11.92 0.87
C GLU A 183 -18.88 -12.19 0.00
N GLY A 184 -18.99 -11.94 -1.31
CA GLY A 184 -17.85 -11.97 -2.22
C GLY A 184 -16.75 -10.98 -1.82
N LEU A 185 -15.54 -11.24 -2.31
CA LEU A 185 -14.40 -10.34 -2.13
C LEU A 185 -14.67 -8.99 -2.82
N THR A 186 -14.18 -7.92 -2.25
CA THR A 186 -14.30 -6.60 -2.85
C THR A 186 -13.35 -6.46 -4.02
N GLU A 187 -13.89 -6.14 -5.19
CA GLU A 187 -13.12 -5.96 -6.41
C GLU A 187 -12.76 -4.48 -6.64
N PHE A 188 -11.58 -4.27 -7.21
CA PHE A 188 -11.07 -2.96 -7.60
C PHE A 188 -10.70 -2.99 -9.09
N PRO A 189 -11.60 -2.55 -9.98
CA PRO A 189 -11.32 -2.48 -11.41
C PRO A 189 -10.16 -1.52 -11.71
N SER A 190 -9.48 -1.75 -12.82
CA SER A 190 -8.48 -0.82 -13.36
C SER A 190 -9.08 0.56 -13.62
N ILE A 191 -8.31 1.58 -13.34
CA ILE A 191 -8.69 2.98 -13.56
C ILE A 191 -8.23 3.38 -14.96
N VAL A 192 -9.16 3.88 -15.77
CA VAL A 192 -8.81 4.40 -17.11
C VAL A 192 -7.96 5.65 -16.92
N ALA A 193 -6.73 5.59 -17.43
CA ALA A 193 -5.81 6.72 -17.41
C ALA A 193 -6.27 7.83 -18.37
N GLY A 194 -6.00 9.07 -17.99
CA GLY A 194 -6.15 10.22 -18.88
C GLY A 194 -4.92 10.44 -19.77
N PRO A 195 -5.02 11.34 -20.76
CA PRO A 195 -3.92 11.61 -21.70
C PRO A 195 -2.61 12.06 -21.03
N VAL A 196 -2.70 12.73 -19.87
CA VAL A 196 -1.53 13.17 -19.11
C VAL A 196 -0.82 11.97 -18.47
N GLU A 197 -1.57 11.07 -17.85
CA GLU A 197 -1.04 9.86 -17.27
C GLU A 197 -0.44 8.93 -18.34
N GLU A 198 -1.06 8.82 -19.51
CA GLU A 198 -0.53 8.05 -20.64
C GLU A 198 0.81 8.61 -21.12
N GLN A 199 0.94 9.93 -21.28
CA GLN A 199 2.18 10.58 -21.69
C GLN A 199 3.32 10.39 -20.67
N ILE A 200 3.01 10.46 -19.38
CA ILE A 200 3.96 10.18 -18.31
C ILE A 200 4.39 8.70 -18.36
N ALA A 201 3.43 7.81 -18.51
CA ALA A 201 3.69 6.36 -18.60
C ALA A 201 4.60 6.00 -19.80
N GLU A 202 4.36 6.57 -20.98
CA GLU A 202 5.24 6.43 -22.14
C GLU A 202 6.67 6.84 -21.83
N SER A 203 6.85 8.00 -21.21
CA SER A 203 8.17 8.54 -20.85
C SER A 203 8.95 7.63 -19.88
N ILE A 204 8.24 6.91 -18.99
CA ILE A 204 8.84 5.95 -18.05
C ILE A 204 9.17 4.63 -18.77
N VAL A 205 8.22 4.07 -19.54
CA VAL A 205 8.39 2.79 -20.23
C VAL A 205 9.54 2.84 -21.23
N ASP A 206 9.74 3.97 -21.92
CA ASP A 206 10.88 4.19 -22.85
C ASP A 206 12.26 4.07 -22.17
N ARG A 207 12.33 4.19 -20.84
CA ARG A 207 13.57 4.03 -20.07
C ARG A 207 13.77 2.64 -19.49
N MET A 208 12.75 1.80 -19.60
CA MET A 208 12.82 0.44 -19.08
C MET A 208 13.59 -0.47 -20.04
N THR A 209 14.20 -1.51 -19.49
CA THR A 209 14.95 -2.50 -20.25
C THR A 209 14.44 -3.90 -19.95
N ASN A 210 14.72 -4.83 -20.87
CA ASN A 210 14.41 -6.25 -20.66
C ASN A 210 14.98 -6.77 -19.35
N GLY A 211 14.26 -7.64 -18.70
CA GLY A 211 14.66 -8.21 -17.41
C GLY A 211 14.47 -7.29 -16.21
N ALA A 212 13.84 -6.13 -16.36
CA ALA A 212 13.51 -5.26 -15.23
C ALA A 212 12.61 -5.98 -14.23
N CYS A 213 12.91 -5.82 -12.94
CA CYS A 213 12.02 -6.22 -11.85
C CYS A 213 11.25 -4.99 -11.37
N ILE A 214 9.91 -5.08 -11.38
CA ILE A 214 9.04 -3.90 -11.32
C ILE A 214 8.28 -3.85 -10.01
N GLN A 215 8.20 -2.64 -9.41
CA GLN A 215 7.25 -2.24 -8.39
C GLN A 215 6.38 -1.11 -8.95
N LEU A 216 5.06 -1.26 -8.82
CA LEU A 216 4.06 -0.24 -9.15
C LEU A 216 3.24 0.12 -7.92
N GLY A 217 2.86 1.41 -7.81
CA GLY A 217 1.79 1.85 -6.92
C GLY A 217 0.40 1.45 -7.40
N VAL A 218 -0.63 2.13 -6.90
CA VAL A 218 -2.04 1.97 -7.30
C VAL A 218 -2.55 3.22 -8.01
N GLY A 219 -3.52 3.06 -8.92
CA GLY A 219 -4.20 4.16 -9.59
C GLY A 219 -4.04 4.16 -11.12
N GLY A 220 -4.53 5.20 -11.78
CA GLY A 220 -4.55 5.28 -13.26
C GLY A 220 -3.17 5.25 -13.91
N MET A 221 -2.16 5.85 -13.28
CA MET A 221 -0.78 5.85 -13.78
C MET A 221 -0.18 4.43 -13.85
N PRO A 222 -0.21 3.60 -12.77
CA PRO A 222 0.22 2.21 -12.82
C PRO A 222 -0.53 1.38 -13.85
N ASP A 223 -1.84 1.59 -14.01
CA ASP A 223 -2.64 0.87 -15.01
C ASP A 223 -2.22 1.25 -16.45
N ALA A 224 -1.94 2.54 -16.72
CA ALA A 224 -1.39 2.99 -18.00
C ALA A 224 -0.02 2.34 -18.30
N ILE A 225 0.86 2.31 -17.30
CA ILE A 225 2.19 1.68 -17.44
C ILE A 225 2.05 0.20 -17.76
N GLY A 226 1.17 -0.51 -17.03
CA GLY A 226 0.92 -1.93 -17.27
C GLY A 226 0.46 -2.23 -18.67
N LYS A 227 -0.47 -1.44 -19.19
CA LYS A 227 -0.97 -1.54 -20.57
C LYS A 227 0.15 -1.30 -21.59
N LEU A 228 0.91 -0.22 -21.44
CA LEU A 228 2.01 0.10 -22.36
C LEU A 228 3.10 -0.98 -22.34
N ILE A 229 3.45 -1.52 -21.19
CA ILE A 229 4.40 -2.63 -21.07
C ILE A 229 3.84 -3.87 -21.78
N ALA A 230 2.56 -4.19 -21.59
CA ALA A 230 1.92 -5.33 -22.26
C ALA A 230 1.99 -5.23 -23.80
N GLU A 231 1.86 -4.02 -24.34
CA GLU A 231 1.91 -3.71 -25.78
C GLU A 231 3.36 -3.51 -26.30
N SER A 232 4.36 -3.32 -25.44
CA SER A 232 5.76 -3.04 -25.82
C SER A 232 6.55 -4.28 -26.23
N GLU A 233 7.80 -4.08 -26.68
CA GLU A 233 8.77 -5.15 -26.94
C GLU A 233 9.52 -5.63 -25.69
N LEU A 234 9.21 -5.09 -24.51
CA LEU A 234 9.82 -5.51 -23.25
C LEU A 234 9.50 -6.98 -22.93
N LYS A 235 10.47 -7.68 -22.35
CA LYS A 235 10.35 -9.11 -22.01
C LYS A 235 11.19 -9.49 -20.81
N ASP A 236 10.93 -10.69 -20.30
CA ASP A 236 11.64 -11.30 -19.18
C ASP A 236 11.57 -10.47 -17.90
N LEU A 237 10.44 -9.78 -17.68
CA LEU A 237 10.22 -8.92 -16.54
C LEU A 237 9.99 -9.74 -15.26
N GLY A 238 10.29 -9.13 -14.12
CA GLY A 238 10.03 -9.67 -12.80
C GLY A 238 9.08 -8.78 -11.99
N ILE A 239 8.50 -9.36 -10.95
CA ILE A 239 7.61 -8.66 -10.01
C ILE A 239 8.19 -8.78 -8.60
N HIS A 240 8.40 -7.63 -7.95
CA HIS A 240 8.68 -7.50 -6.53
C HIS A 240 8.04 -6.20 -6.04
N THR A 241 6.89 -6.30 -5.42
CA THR A 241 6.00 -5.14 -5.18
C THR A 241 5.25 -5.29 -3.85
N GLU A 242 4.90 -4.18 -3.23
CA GLU A 242 4.03 -4.15 -2.07
C GLU A 242 2.62 -4.63 -2.44
N LEU A 243 2.05 -4.01 -3.47
CA LEU A 243 0.72 -4.33 -3.98
C LEU A 243 0.81 -4.98 -5.37
N LEU A 244 0.26 -6.17 -5.51
CA LEU A 244 0.06 -6.82 -6.81
C LEU A 244 -1.26 -6.31 -7.40
N VAL A 245 -1.19 -5.53 -8.48
CA VAL A 245 -2.34 -4.87 -9.11
C VAL A 245 -2.68 -5.44 -10.48
N ASN A 246 -3.84 -5.08 -11.05
CA ASN A 246 -4.32 -5.58 -12.35
C ASN A 246 -3.30 -5.37 -13.49
N ALA A 247 -2.52 -4.30 -13.45
CA ALA A 247 -1.46 -4.03 -14.42
C ALA A 247 -0.48 -5.22 -14.59
N TYR A 248 -0.16 -5.93 -13.51
CA TYR A 248 0.70 -7.12 -13.59
C TYR A 248 0.00 -8.32 -14.25
N LEU A 249 -1.31 -8.46 -14.07
CA LEU A 249 -2.08 -9.48 -14.76
C LEU A 249 -2.08 -9.23 -16.27
N ASP A 250 -2.21 -7.99 -16.72
CA ASP A 250 -2.14 -7.62 -18.13
C ASP A 250 -0.75 -7.93 -18.71
N MET A 251 0.32 -7.58 -18.02
CA MET A 251 1.70 -7.96 -18.39
C MET A 251 1.88 -9.49 -18.46
N HIS A 252 1.30 -10.23 -17.51
CA HIS A 252 1.36 -11.69 -17.49
C HIS A 252 0.63 -12.30 -18.69
N LYS A 253 -0.59 -11.86 -18.99
CA LYS A 253 -1.37 -12.30 -20.15
C LYS A 253 -0.64 -12.04 -21.48
N ALA A 254 0.10 -10.93 -21.54
CA ALA A 254 0.95 -10.59 -22.70
C ALA A 254 2.29 -11.38 -22.73
N GLY A 255 2.53 -12.29 -21.78
CA GLY A 255 3.75 -13.11 -21.73
C GLY A 255 5.03 -12.35 -21.37
N LYS A 256 4.90 -11.18 -20.69
CA LYS A 256 6.04 -10.33 -20.33
C LYS A 256 6.76 -10.79 -19.06
N ILE A 257 6.06 -11.51 -18.15
CA ILE A 257 6.55 -11.86 -16.82
C ILE A 257 7.15 -13.26 -16.81
N THR A 258 8.44 -13.35 -16.47
CA THR A 258 9.14 -14.64 -16.26
C THR A 258 9.75 -14.75 -14.87
N ASN A 259 10.05 -13.64 -14.22
CA ASN A 259 10.78 -13.57 -12.93
C ASN A 259 12.18 -14.22 -12.95
N LEU A 260 12.75 -14.51 -14.11
CA LEU A 260 14.02 -15.26 -14.23
C LEU A 260 15.25 -14.42 -13.96
N ASN A 261 15.13 -13.09 -14.10
CA ASN A 261 16.24 -12.14 -13.92
C ASN A 261 16.31 -11.52 -12.52
N LYS A 262 15.60 -12.08 -11.54
CA LYS A 262 15.63 -11.62 -10.13
C LYS A 262 16.86 -12.16 -9.35
N HIS A 263 17.79 -12.81 -10.02
CA HIS A 263 18.92 -13.53 -9.42
C HIS A 263 18.43 -14.52 -8.34
N ASP A 264 19.07 -14.52 -7.17
CA ASP A 264 18.73 -15.46 -6.10
C ASP A 264 17.51 -15.01 -5.28
N ILE A 265 17.05 -13.75 -5.44
CA ILE A 265 15.90 -13.23 -4.70
C ILE A 265 14.60 -13.74 -5.32
N MET A 266 14.09 -14.85 -4.82
CA MET A 266 12.84 -15.47 -5.27
C MET A 266 12.73 -15.58 -6.79
N ARG A 267 13.79 -16.11 -7.43
CA ARG A 267 13.80 -16.36 -8.88
C ARG A 267 12.63 -17.24 -9.29
N GLY A 268 11.93 -16.85 -10.36
CA GLY A 268 10.74 -17.53 -10.85
C GLY A 268 9.46 -17.23 -10.05
N LYS A 269 9.52 -16.34 -9.06
CA LYS A 269 8.38 -15.96 -8.22
C LYS A 269 8.01 -14.50 -8.35
N SER A 270 6.72 -14.20 -8.50
CA SER A 270 6.17 -12.87 -8.30
C SER A 270 5.99 -12.64 -6.80
N VAL A 271 6.74 -11.71 -6.23
CA VAL A 271 6.73 -11.42 -4.79
C VAL A 271 5.87 -10.19 -4.51
N PHE A 272 4.96 -10.32 -3.55
CA PHE A 272 4.07 -9.23 -3.14
C PHE A 272 3.60 -9.44 -1.69
N SER A 273 2.99 -8.41 -1.10
CA SER A 273 2.44 -8.49 0.26
C SER A 273 0.90 -8.52 0.27
N ILE A 274 0.28 -7.81 -0.65
CA ILE A 274 -1.18 -7.73 -0.80
C ILE A 274 -1.51 -7.80 -2.29
N ALA A 275 -2.54 -8.58 -2.69
CA ALA A 275 -3.06 -8.53 -4.06
C ALA A 275 -4.34 -7.68 -4.11
N HIS A 276 -4.34 -6.63 -4.95
CA HIS A 276 -5.37 -5.60 -5.03
C HIS A 276 -5.89 -5.46 -6.46
N GLY A 277 -7.10 -5.93 -6.73
CA GLY A 277 -7.64 -5.87 -8.09
C GLY A 277 -8.98 -6.56 -8.25
N THR A 278 -9.18 -7.12 -9.43
CA THR A 278 -10.41 -7.83 -9.82
C THR A 278 -10.40 -9.30 -9.42
N LYS A 279 -11.58 -9.93 -9.54
CA LYS A 279 -11.69 -11.39 -9.36
C LYS A 279 -10.69 -12.15 -10.23
N GLU A 280 -10.44 -11.70 -11.46
CA GLU A 280 -9.48 -12.36 -12.35
C GLU A 280 -8.04 -12.33 -11.81
N LEU A 281 -7.64 -11.23 -11.16
CA LEU A 281 -6.37 -11.16 -10.43
C LEU A 281 -6.37 -12.16 -9.26
N PHE A 282 -7.47 -12.26 -8.52
CA PHE A 282 -7.58 -13.20 -7.39
C PHE A 282 -7.55 -14.64 -7.86
N ASP A 283 -8.17 -14.96 -8.98
CA ASP A 283 -8.09 -16.29 -9.61
C ASP A 283 -6.65 -16.60 -10.08
N TRP A 284 -5.92 -15.61 -10.60
CA TRP A 284 -4.52 -15.78 -11.02
C TRP A 284 -3.57 -16.08 -9.86
N VAL A 285 -3.77 -15.49 -8.70
CA VAL A 285 -2.91 -15.74 -7.52
C VAL A 285 -3.30 -17.02 -6.78
N SER A 286 -4.53 -17.53 -6.98
CA SER A 286 -5.07 -18.68 -6.28
C SER A 286 -4.29 -19.96 -6.61
N ASP A 287 -3.74 -20.60 -5.59
CA ASP A 287 -2.94 -21.84 -5.66
C ASP A 287 -1.89 -21.84 -6.79
N ASN A 288 -1.35 -20.68 -7.09
CA ASN A 288 -0.36 -20.49 -8.14
C ASN A 288 1.06 -20.56 -7.57
N PRO A 289 1.85 -21.61 -7.88
CA PRO A 289 3.17 -21.78 -7.33
C PRO A 289 4.21 -20.74 -7.82
N SER A 290 3.88 -19.94 -8.84
CA SER A 290 4.73 -18.83 -9.26
C SER A 290 4.54 -17.56 -8.41
N MET A 291 3.59 -17.57 -7.48
CA MET A 291 3.30 -16.48 -6.56
C MET A 291 4.02 -16.66 -5.22
N CYS A 292 4.33 -15.56 -4.57
CA CYS A 292 4.87 -15.54 -3.22
C CYS A 292 4.32 -14.31 -2.47
N CYS A 293 3.23 -14.52 -1.72
CA CYS A 293 2.71 -13.52 -0.79
C CYS A 293 3.58 -13.54 0.47
N ALA A 294 4.25 -12.43 0.79
CA ALA A 294 5.27 -12.39 1.83
C ALA A 294 5.03 -11.24 2.83
N PRO A 295 5.56 -11.33 4.06
CA PRO A 295 5.48 -10.26 5.04
C PRO A 295 6.08 -8.96 4.51
N ILE A 296 5.50 -7.83 4.93
CA ILE A 296 5.90 -6.53 4.41
C ILE A 296 7.34 -6.14 4.75
N ASN A 297 7.86 -6.58 5.89
CA ASN A 297 9.25 -6.37 6.27
C ASN A 297 10.25 -7.18 5.44
N TYR A 298 9.80 -8.18 4.66
CA TYR A 298 10.58 -8.84 3.63
C TYR A 298 10.42 -8.14 2.27
N VAL A 299 9.18 -7.87 1.87
CA VAL A 299 8.88 -7.27 0.54
C VAL A 299 9.51 -5.89 0.42
N ASN A 300 9.40 -5.06 1.46
CA ASN A 300 9.91 -3.68 1.47
C ASN A 300 11.32 -3.56 2.09
N ASP A 301 12.00 -4.68 2.36
CA ASP A 301 13.35 -4.63 2.93
C ASP A 301 14.35 -4.01 1.95
N LEU A 302 15.06 -2.99 2.42
CA LEU A 302 16.03 -2.25 1.60
C LEU A 302 17.19 -3.11 1.11
N SER A 303 17.55 -4.17 1.85
CA SER A 303 18.62 -5.08 1.46
C SER A 303 18.12 -6.07 0.44
N VAL A 304 16.92 -6.64 0.65
CA VAL A 304 16.27 -7.54 -0.31
C VAL A 304 16.09 -6.87 -1.67
N ILE A 305 15.51 -5.66 -1.69
CA ILE A 305 15.30 -4.92 -2.95
C ILE A 305 16.64 -4.52 -3.57
N GLY A 306 17.61 -4.12 -2.75
CA GLY A 306 18.94 -3.68 -3.20
C GLY A 306 19.76 -4.79 -3.88
N GLU A 307 19.46 -6.06 -3.66
CA GLU A 307 20.06 -7.22 -4.33
C GLU A 307 19.43 -7.52 -5.71
N ILE A 308 18.27 -6.91 -6.01
CA ILE A 308 17.59 -7.12 -7.29
C ILE A 308 18.19 -6.20 -8.35
N ASP A 309 18.89 -6.80 -9.30
CA ASP A 309 19.42 -6.08 -10.45
C ASP A 309 18.29 -5.51 -11.33
N ASN A 310 18.54 -4.33 -11.93
CA ASN A 310 17.59 -3.67 -12.82
C ASN A 310 16.20 -3.50 -12.18
N PHE A 311 16.19 -3.10 -10.89
CA PHE A 311 14.94 -2.82 -10.19
C PHE A 311 14.36 -1.48 -10.63
N VAL A 312 13.06 -1.46 -10.95
CA VAL A 312 12.35 -0.25 -11.37
C VAL A 312 11.17 -0.04 -10.44
N SER A 313 11.22 1.01 -9.62
CA SER A 313 10.08 1.42 -8.79
C SER A 313 9.39 2.64 -9.37
N ILE A 314 8.05 2.60 -9.41
CA ILE A 314 7.22 3.66 -9.97
C ILE A 314 6.10 3.97 -9.00
N ASN A 315 6.16 5.17 -8.43
CA ASN A 315 5.18 5.66 -7.47
C ASN A 315 4.66 7.04 -7.90
N SER A 316 3.56 7.46 -7.29
CA SER A 316 2.94 8.76 -7.59
C SER A 316 2.92 9.63 -6.34
N CYS A 317 2.89 10.95 -6.54
CA CYS A 317 2.69 11.90 -5.46
C CYS A 317 1.58 12.90 -5.79
N ILE A 318 1.12 13.62 -4.76
CA ILE A 318 0.11 14.67 -4.88
C ILE A 318 0.77 16.00 -5.26
N ALA A 319 1.93 16.27 -4.65
CA ALA A 319 2.67 17.51 -4.90
C ALA A 319 4.16 17.35 -4.59
N VAL A 320 4.97 18.22 -5.18
CA VAL A 320 6.39 18.41 -4.88
C VAL A 320 6.68 19.91 -4.73
N ASP A 321 7.57 20.29 -3.82
CA ASP A 321 8.02 21.68 -3.72
C ASP A 321 9.40 21.91 -4.38
N LEU A 322 9.78 23.18 -4.57
CA LEU A 322 11.05 23.54 -5.24
C LEU A 322 12.30 23.10 -4.47
N PHE A 323 12.16 22.66 -3.22
CA PHE A 323 13.26 22.03 -2.47
C PHE A 323 13.38 20.54 -2.75
N GLY A 324 12.38 19.94 -3.43
CA GLY A 324 12.31 18.52 -3.73
C GLY A 324 11.70 17.70 -2.59
N GLN A 325 10.92 18.32 -1.70
CA GLN A 325 10.08 17.59 -0.73
C GLN A 325 8.83 17.07 -1.43
N ILE A 326 8.41 15.85 -1.09
CA ILE A 326 7.29 15.16 -1.75
C ILE A 326 6.17 14.95 -0.74
N SER A 327 4.93 15.28 -1.13
CA SER A 327 3.70 14.96 -0.41
C SER A 327 2.88 13.96 -1.23
N ALA A 328 2.61 12.79 -0.65
CA ALA A 328 1.85 11.72 -1.30
C ALA A 328 0.66 11.22 -0.46
N GLU A 329 0.57 11.61 0.82
CA GLU A 329 -0.41 11.06 1.77
C GLU A 329 -1.45 12.07 2.25
N SER A 330 -1.26 13.37 1.96
CA SER A 330 -2.20 14.41 2.41
C SER A 330 -2.40 15.52 1.39
N ALA A 331 -3.52 16.22 1.49
CA ALA A 331 -3.79 17.48 0.82
C ALA A 331 -4.02 18.55 1.91
N GLY A 332 -3.00 19.31 2.23
CA GLY A 332 -2.95 20.12 3.45
C GLY A 332 -3.08 19.20 4.68
N THR A 333 -3.96 19.56 5.61
CA THR A 333 -4.23 18.76 6.81
C THR A 333 -5.17 17.57 6.58
N ARG A 334 -5.80 17.47 5.41
CA ARG A 334 -6.69 16.36 5.08
C ARG A 334 -5.88 15.13 4.68
N HIS A 335 -6.00 14.08 5.46
CA HIS A 335 -5.35 12.81 5.16
C HIS A 335 -6.01 12.09 3.98
N ILE A 336 -5.22 11.57 3.04
CA ILE A 336 -5.69 10.94 1.80
C ILE A 336 -5.40 9.44 1.79
N SER A 337 -4.22 9.01 2.23
CA SER A 337 -3.79 7.61 2.14
C SER A 337 -2.96 7.21 3.36
N GLY A 338 -1.71 7.05 3.20
CA GLY A 338 -0.69 6.73 4.19
C GLY A 338 0.68 6.77 3.53
N THR A 339 1.74 6.71 4.32
CA THR A 339 3.11 6.66 3.82
C THR A 339 3.33 5.44 2.92
N GLY A 340 2.75 4.27 3.30
CA GLY A 340 2.98 3.01 2.58
C GLY A 340 4.46 2.67 2.48
N GLY A 341 4.84 2.04 1.38
CA GLY A 341 6.23 1.66 1.07
C GLY A 341 6.93 2.59 0.08
N GLN A 342 6.35 3.74 -0.29
CA GLN A 342 6.96 4.63 -1.29
C GLN A 342 8.41 5.00 -0.93
N LEU A 343 8.65 5.44 0.29
CA LEU A 343 10.00 5.77 0.79
C LEU A 343 10.92 4.55 0.82
N ASP A 344 10.40 3.35 1.07
CA ASP A 344 11.16 2.11 1.06
C ASP A 344 11.74 1.84 -0.33
N PHE A 345 10.89 1.88 -1.36
CA PHE A 345 11.27 1.62 -2.74
C PHE A 345 12.16 2.71 -3.32
N LEU A 346 11.93 3.98 -2.99
CA LEU A 346 12.82 5.09 -3.35
C LEU A 346 14.23 4.87 -2.78
N THR A 347 14.32 4.56 -1.49
CA THR A 347 15.60 4.36 -0.80
C THR A 347 16.32 3.12 -1.31
N ALA A 348 15.62 2.01 -1.51
CA ALA A 348 16.18 0.77 -1.99
C ALA A 348 16.66 0.87 -3.45
N GLY A 349 15.90 1.55 -4.30
CA GLY A 349 16.26 1.76 -5.69
C GLY A 349 17.57 2.54 -5.89
N PHE A 350 18.02 3.30 -4.88
CA PHE A 350 19.31 3.97 -4.94
C PHE A 350 20.51 3.06 -4.57
N LYS A 351 20.29 1.91 -3.93
CA LYS A 351 21.36 1.00 -3.52
C LYS A 351 22.01 0.28 -4.70
N ASN A 352 21.27 0.01 -5.76
CA ASN A 352 21.80 -0.68 -6.94
C ASN A 352 22.03 0.33 -8.08
N PRO A 353 23.23 0.38 -8.67
CA PRO A 353 23.54 1.34 -9.74
C PRO A 353 22.69 1.19 -11.01
N ARG A 354 22.05 0.03 -11.22
CA ARG A 354 21.16 -0.22 -12.36
C ARG A 354 19.69 -0.02 -12.03
N ALA A 355 19.36 0.20 -10.77
CA ALA A 355 17.98 0.45 -10.37
C ALA A 355 17.53 1.88 -10.73
N GLN A 356 16.24 2.02 -10.97
CA GLN A 356 15.59 3.30 -11.27
C GLN A 356 14.39 3.48 -10.35
N SER A 357 14.23 4.68 -9.80
CA SER A 357 13.07 5.03 -8.98
C SER A 357 12.42 6.28 -9.53
N PHE A 358 11.16 6.19 -9.89
CA PHE A 358 10.38 7.27 -10.46
C PHE A 358 9.29 7.71 -9.50
N ILE A 359 9.15 9.02 -9.33
CA ILE A 359 7.96 9.65 -8.74
C ILE A 359 7.27 10.45 -9.83
N ALA A 360 6.07 10.04 -10.16
CA ALA A 360 5.27 10.60 -11.23
C ALA A 360 4.12 11.44 -10.67
N LEU A 361 3.84 12.59 -11.30
CA LEU A 361 2.67 13.40 -11.00
C LEU A 361 2.25 14.19 -12.23
N PRO A 362 0.94 14.38 -12.49
CA PRO A 362 0.47 15.43 -13.38
C PRO A 362 0.99 16.79 -12.89
N SER A 363 1.48 17.64 -13.77
CA SER A 363 2.02 18.94 -13.37
C SER A 363 0.95 19.86 -12.76
N THR A 364 -0.33 19.61 -13.05
CA THR A 364 -1.48 20.42 -12.63
C THR A 364 -2.68 19.55 -12.22
N TYR A 365 -3.58 20.17 -11.47
CA TYR A 365 -4.94 19.64 -11.23
C TYR A 365 -5.97 20.77 -11.36
N THR A 366 -7.22 20.40 -11.64
CA THR A 366 -8.35 21.35 -11.68
C THR A 366 -9.22 21.16 -10.44
N ASP A 367 -9.48 22.26 -9.73
CA ASP A 367 -10.33 22.24 -8.55
C ASP A 367 -11.83 22.11 -8.92
N LYS A 368 -12.69 21.96 -7.90
CA LYS A 368 -14.15 21.83 -8.11
C LYS A 368 -14.81 23.09 -8.71
N LYS A 369 -14.11 24.23 -8.73
CA LYS A 369 -14.59 25.48 -9.31
C LYS A 369 -14.09 25.68 -10.73
N GLY A 370 -13.28 24.76 -11.26
CA GLY A 370 -12.70 24.83 -12.60
C GLY A 370 -11.37 25.61 -12.67
N ASN A 371 -10.76 25.97 -11.54
CA ASN A 371 -9.47 26.65 -11.55
C ASN A 371 -8.32 25.64 -11.70
N LEU A 372 -7.37 25.97 -12.54
CA LEU A 372 -6.15 25.20 -12.73
C LEU A 372 -5.12 25.57 -11.65
N HIS A 373 -4.48 24.57 -11.06
CA HIS A 373 -3.47 24.72 -10.01
C HIS A 373 -2.24 23.88 -10.31
N SER A 374 -1.06 24.37 -9.95
CA SER A 374 0.18 23.59 -10.05
C SER A 374 0.31 22.58 -8.91
N ASN A 375 0.74 21.35 -9.25
CA ASN A 375 1.18 20.35 -8.29
C ASN A 375 2.67 20.53 -7.91
N ILE A 376 3.41 21.32 -8.66
CA ILE A 376 4.75 21.79 -8.30
C ILE A 376 4.59 23.11 -7.55
N LYS A 377 4.91 23.12 -6.26
CA LYS A 377 4.69 24.25 -5.35
C LYS A 377 5.99 24.99 -5.07
N PRO A 378 5.94 26.34 -4.84
CA PRO A 378 7.13 27.07 -4.39
C PRO A 378 7.74 26.51 -3.10
N THR A 379 6.87 26.28 -2.11
CA THR A 379 7.15 25.65 -0.80
C THR A 379 5.89 24.96 -0.34
N PHE A 380 6.02 23.95 0.48
CA PHE A 380 4.87 23.45 1.23
C PHE A 380 4.45 24.48 2.29
N THR A 381 3.16 24.50 2.59
CA THR A 381 2.54 25.38 3.58
C THR A 381 2.28 24.64 4.89
N GLY A 382 1.93 25.40 5.93
CA GLY A 382 1.57 24.79 7.23
C GLY A 382 0.41 23.80 7.07
N GLY A 383 0.67 22.53 7.42
CA GLY A 383 -0.29 21.43 7.33
C GLY A 383 -0.05 20.46 6.16
N ASP A 384 0.77 20.78 5.18
CA ASP A 384 1.21 19.82 4.18
C ASP A 384 2.14 18.78 4.85
N ILE A 385 1.88 17.51 4.64
CA ILE A 385 2.67 16.40 5.17
C ILE A 385 3.74 16.02 4.15
N ILE A 386 4.98 15.88 4.60
CA ILE A 386 6.10 15.42 3.77
C ILE A 386 6.20 13.92 3.90
N THR A 387 5.85 13.19 2.84
CA THR A 387 5.95 11.74 2.75
C THR A 387 7.38 11.31 2.49
N ASP A 388 8.03 11.93 1.49
CA ASP A 388 9.44 11.65 1.19
C ASP A 388 10.29 12.92 1.39
N PRO A 389 11.35 12.83 2.20
CA PRO A 389 12.22 13.96 2.44
C PRO A 389 13.04 14.27 1.17
N ARG A 390 13.40 15.52 0.98
CA ARG A 390 14.19 15.99 -0.18
C ARG A 390 15.52 15.25 -0.39
N SER A 391 16.05 14.62 0.65
CA SER A 391 17.27 13.81 0.58
C SER A 391 17.06 12.42 -0.06
N GLN A 392 15.80 12.01 -0.24
CA GLN A 392 15.40 10.73 -0.84
C GLN A 392 14.59 10.93 -2.14
N ALA A 393 14.48 12.15 -2.65
CA ALA A 393 13.82 12.44 -3.92
C ALA A 393 14.87 12.39 -5.05
N TYR A 394 14.70 11.47 -6.00
CA TYR A 394 15.66 11.25 -7.08
C TYR A 394 15.08 11.63 -8.44
N THR A 395 14.25 10.80 -9.06
CA THR A 395 13.75 11.05 -10.41
C THR A 395 12.28 11.46 -10.38
N MET A 396 12.01 12.68 -10.80
CA MET A 396 10.66 13.25 -10.91
C MET A 396 10.19 13.21 -12.36
N VAL A 397 8.92 12.89 -12.57
CA VAL A 397 8.32 12.76 -13.91
C VAL A 397 6.99 13.52 -13.96
N THR A 398 6.83 14.35 -14.99
CA THR A 398 5.54 14.92 -15.38
C THR A 398 5.35 14.76 -16.89
N GLU A 399 4.22 15.20 -17.42
CA GLU A 399 3.98 15.25 -18.87
C GLU A 399 4.96 16.15 -19.63
N TYR A 400 5.71 17.01 -18.93
CA TYR A 400 6.73 17.89 -19.51
C TYR A 400 8.14 17.31 -19.50
N GLY A 401 8.35 16.13 -18.95
CA GLY A 401 9.65 15.45 -19.00
C GLY A 401 10.01 14.70 -17.74
N ILE A 402 11.29 14.34 -17.66
CA ILE A 402 11.90 13.59 -16.56
C ILE A 402 13.17 14.31 -16.12
N GLU A 403 13.28 14.55 -14.81
CA GLU A 403 14.45 15.17 -14.21
C GLU A 403 14.98 14.36 -13.02
N ASN A 404 16.30 14.16 -13.01
CA ASN A 404 16.97 13.55 -11.86
C ASN A 404 17.48 14.64 -10.92
N LEU A 405 17.05 14.57 -9.65
CA LEU A 405 17.39 15.51 -8.59
C LEU A 405 18.57 15.05 -7.72
N ALA A 406 19.07 13.82 -7.91
CA ALA A 406 20.17 13.29 -7.12
C ALA A 406 21.45 14.10 -7.31
N GLY A 407 22.08 14.50 -6.21
CA GLY A 407 23.30 15.30 -6.23
C GLY A 407 23.12 16.79 -6.65
N ALA A 408 21.92 17.17 -7.07
CA ALA A 408 21.62 18.57 -7.43
C ALA A 408 21.52 19.45 -6.20
N SER A 409 22.11 20.65 -6.28
CA SER A 409 21.94 21.72 -5.29
C SER A 409 20.51 22.25 -5.28
N VAL A 410 20.14 23.05 -4.26
CA VAL A 410 18.75 23.56 -4.15
C VAL A 410 18.34 24.39 -5.36
N TRP A 411 19.22 25.19 -5.92
CA TRP A 411 18.90 25.99 -7.10
C TRP A 411 18.77 25.13 -8.36
N GLU A 412 19.60 24.10 -8.53
CA GLU A 412 19.48 23.16 -9.65
C GLU A 412 18.18 22.35 -9.56
N ARG A 413 17.79 21.94 -8.33
CA ARG A 413 16.48 21.28 -8.11
C ARG A 413 15.32 22.19 -8.48
N ALA A 414 15.36 23.46 -8.07
CA ALA A 414 14.33 24.43 -8.44
C ALA A 414 14.24 24.60 -9.97
N GLU A 415 15.38 24.73 -10.67
CA GLU A 415 15.42 24.86 -12.13
C GLU A 415 14.82 23.62 -12.82
N LYS A 416 15.21 22.40 -12.37
CA LYS A 416 14.70 21.12 -12.88
C LYS A 416 13.20 20.95 -12.63
N LEU A 417 12.72 21.23 -11.42
CA LEU A 417 11.31 21.11 -11.09
C LEU A 417 10.45 22.16 -11.82
N ILE A 418 10.97 23.38 -12.04
CA ILE A 418 10.28 24.38 -12.84
C ILE A 418 10.21 23.96 -14.32
N SER A 419 11.21 23.26 -14.85
CA SER A 419 11.13 22.72 -16.21
C SER A 419 10.03 21.68 -16.39
N LEU A 420 9.72 20.93 -15.32
CA LEU A 420 8.64 19.95 -15.25
C LEU A 420 7.25 20.56 -15.01
N ALA A 421 7.17 21.85 -14.66
CA ALA A 421 5.91 22.53 -14.40
C ALA A 421 5.17 22.89 -15.70
N HIS A 422 3.85 22.98 -15.60
CA HIS A 422 3.04 23.53 -16.69
C HIS A 422 3.53 24.95 -17.08
N PRO A 423 3.66 25.29 -18.36
CA PRO A 423 4.22 26.58 -18.82
C PRO A 423 3.62 27.80 -18.14
N ASP A 424 2.32 27.84 -17.91
CA ASP A 424 1.62 28.98 -17.31
C ASP A 424 2.04 29.28 -15.86
N PHE A 425 2.66 28.33 -15.16
CA PHE A 425 3.11 28.52 -13.76
C PHE A 425 4.60 28.77 -13.63
N ARG A 426 5.40 28.63 -14.70
CA ARG A 426 6.87 28.68 -14.60
C ARG A 426 7.39 30.04 -14.13
N GLU A 427 6.85 31.13 -14.65
CA GLU A 427 7.26 32.48 -14.24
C GLU A 427 6.94 32.77 -12.76
N GLU A 428 5.74 32.37 -12.30
CA GLU A 428 5.36 32.51 -10.89
C GLU A 428 6.28 31.70 -9.97
N LEU A 429 6.63 30.47 -10.38
CA LEU A 429 7.56 29.61 -9.64
C LEU A 429 8.98 30.22 -9.59
N ILE A 430 9.48 30.83 -10.68
CA ILE A 430 10.77 31.53 -10.72
C ILE A 430 10.76 32.70 -9.75
N GLU A 431 9.74 33.55 -9.79
CA GLU A 431 9.62 34.68 -8.88
C GLU A 431 9.54 34.25 -7.42
N SER A 432 8.84 33.14 -7.14
CA SER A 432 8.77 32.54 -5.80
C SER A 432 10.11 31.95 -5.36
N ALA A 433 10.83 31.28 -6.26
CA ALA A 433 12.17 30.75 -6.00
C ALA A 433 13.20 31.86 -5.66
N LYS A 434 13.09 33.02 -6.32
CA LYS A 434 13.91 34.20 -6.00
C LYS A 434 13.63 34.72 -4.59
N LYS A 435 12.36 34.80 -4.18
CA LYS A 435 11.95 35.28 -2.84
C LYS A 435 12.49 34.44 -1.70
N VAL A 436 12.61 33.11 -1.91
CA VAL A 436 13.13 32.18 -0.90
C VAL A 436 14.61 31.83 -1.09
N ASN A 437 15.32 32.56 -1.97
CA ASN A 437 16.75 32.40 -2.25
C ASN A 437 17.17 30.99 -2.76
N VAL A 438 16.31 30.30 -3.47
CA VAL A 438 16.62 29.04 -4.13
C VAL A 438 16.78 29.16 -5.65
N TRP A 439 16.69 30.38 -6.17
CA TRP A 439 17.01 30.71 -7.57
C TRP A 439 18.40 31.35 -7.66
N ARG A 440 19.19 30.91 -8.62
CA ARG A 440 20.53 31.52 -8.81
C ARG A 440 20.43 32.96 -9.29
N GLN A 441 21.33 33.83 -8.81
CA GLN A 441 21.37 35.23 -9.22
C GLN A 441 22.07 35.46 -10.56
N SER A 442 22.87 34.52 -11.05
CA SER A 442 23.59 34.62 -12.31
C SER A 442 22.74 34.14 -13.47
N ASN A 443 22.62 34.96 -14.52
CA ASN A 443 21.98 34.59 -15.79
C ASN A 443 22.91 33.84 -16.76
N LYS A 444 24.15 33.59 -16.38
CA LYS A 444 25.07 32.79 -17.19
C LYS A 444 24.68 31.33 -17.07
N ARG A 445 24.30 30.74 -18.20
CA ARG A 445 24.10 29.28 -18.39
C ARG A 445 25.35 28.69 -19.00
#